data_9c397eb2518ebe31be8a94993af034a5
#
_entry.id   9c397eb2518ebe31be8a94993af034a5
#
_cell.length_a   1.000
_cell.length_b   1.000
_cell.length_c   1.000
_cell.angle_alpha   90.00
_cell.angle_beta   90.00
_cell.angle_gamma   90.00
#
_symmetry.space_group_name_H-M   'P 1'
#
loop_
_entity.id
_entity.type
_entity.pdbx_description
1 polymer ?
#
loop_
_entity_poly.entity_id
_entity_poly.type
_entity_poly.pdbx_seq_one_letter_code
_entity_poly.pdbx_strand_id
1 'polypeptide(L)'
;MRIKLSGSKQLPNIFKGCDSMIYVGIDIAKQKHFAAAMTADGEVLIPPFGFTNDAEGFKLFLSKIKSFKKENTLIGLESTAHYAENLICHLFELGYHISVINPIQTSTLRKTNIRKTKTDKVDCLLIIKSMIVNKPRLYSKSDIDSLRLKSLCRFREKIKKAKAKLKIQLVAYVDIIFPELQYFFKSGIHTNTCYQLLKKHSSPDDIAALHLTYLANLLQKASHGRFGKEEAIALKGLAKSSVGTDNTAVSIQITQSIAQIELLEQQLADLDGIIESIMLEMDSVILTIPGIGFLNGAMILGEIGNI
;
A
#
# COMPACT_ATOMS: atom_id res chain seq x y z
N MET A 1 8.27 -11.03 34.19
CA MET A 1 6.86 -11.09 33.80
C MET A 1 6.78 -11.86 32.48
N ARG A 2 6.39 -13.16 32.51
CA ARG A 2 6.34 -14.02 31.31
C ARG A 2 5.06 -13.67 30.54
N ILE A 3 5.20 -13.08 29.35
CA ILE A 3 4.10 -12.90 28.41
C ILE A 3 3.77 -14.29 27.89
N LYS A 4 2.63 -14.84 28.30
CA LYS A 4 2.01 -16.00 27.66
C LYS A 4 1.57 -15.57 26.26
N LEU A 5 2.30 -15.98 25.25
CA LEU A 5 1.82 -16.01 23.87
C LEU A 5 0.64 -16.98 23.86
N SER A 6 -0.58 -16.47 23.92
CA SER A 6 -1.79 -17.24 23.79
C SER A 6 -1.91 -17.73 22.34
N GLY A 7 -1.99 -19.02 22.26
CA GLY A 7 -1.91 -19.91 21.13
C GLY A 7 -2.69 -19.51 19.88
N SER A 8 -2.17 -20.03 18.78
CA SER A 8 -2.87 -20.26 17.52
C SER A 8 -4.34 -20.54 17.78
N LYS A 9 -5.22 -19.61 17.35
CA LYS A 9 -6.66 -19.89 17.31
C LYS A 9 -6.85 -21.06 16.34
N GLN A 10 -6.97 -22.26 16.91
CA GLN A 10 -7.46 -23.43 16.19
C GLN A 10 -8.76 -23.06 15.48
N LEU A 11 -9.01 -23.69 14.31
CA LEU A 11 -10.30 -23.61 13.63
C LEU A 11 -11.44 -23.56 14.65
N PRO A 12 -12.34 -22.57 14.57
CA PRO A 12 -13.51 -22.56 15.47
C PRO A 12 -14.19 -23.92 15.38
N ASN A 13 -14.77 -24.40 16.49
CA ASN A 13 -15.47 -25.68 16.63
C ASN A 13 -16.60 -25.94 15.61
N ILE A 14 -16.85 -25.02 14.71
CA ILE A 14 -17.82 -25.08 13.61
C ILE A 14 -17.63 -26.34 12.74
N PHE A 15 -16.42 -26.87 12.64
CA PHE A 15 -16.11 -28.05 11.81
C PHE A 15 -15.98 -29.37 12.60
N LYS A 16 -16.23 -29.37 13.91
CA LYS A 16 -16.25 -30.62 14.69
C LYS A 16 -17.57 -31.35 14.46
N GLY A 17 -17.53 -32.41 13.67
CA GLY A 17 -18.66 -33.32 13.49
C GLY A 17 -19.32 -33.32 12.11
N CYS A 18 -18.75 -32.67 11.09
CA CYS A 18 -19.21 -32.77 9.71
C CYS A 18 -18.45 -33.84 8.96
N ASP A 19 -19.04 -35.03 8.82
CA ASP A 19 -18.55 -36.13 7.97
C ASP A 19 -18.55 -35.81 6.47
N SER A 20 -18.83 -34.53 6.08
CA SER A 20 -19.02 -34.11 4.70
C SER A 20 -18.37 -32.77 4.34
N MET A 21 -17.16 -32.48 4.86
CA MET A 21 -16.41 -31.27 4.43
C MET A 21 -15.98 -31.40 2.98
N ILE A 22 -16.28 -30.38 2.19
CA ILE A 22 -15.85 -30.23 0.80
C ILE A 22 -14.71 -29.21 0.73
N TYR A 23 -13.61 -29.60 0.13
CA TYR A 23 -12.45 -28.76 -0.09
C TYR A 23 -12.39 -28.35 -1.55
N VAL A 24 -12.36 -27.06 -1.80
CA VAL A 24 -12.18 -26.48 -3.15
C VAL A 24 -10.81 -25.84 -3.22
N GLY A 25 -9.94 -26.37 -4.07
CA GLY A 25 -8.61 -25.80 -4.28
C GLY A 25 -8.58 -24.97 -5.55
N ILE A 26 -8.02 -23.76 -5.47
CA ILE A 26 -7.90 -22.83 -6.61
C ILE A 26 -6.44 -22.48 -6.82
N ASP A 27 -5.89 -22.85 -7.97
CA ASP A 27 -4.61 -22.35 -8.45
C ASP A 27 -4.81 -21.03 -9.19
N ILE A 28 -4.12 -19.98 -8.71
CA ILE A 28 -4.30 -18.61 -9.16
C ILE A 28 -3.28 -18.23 -10.21
N ALA A 29 -3.76 -17.71 -11.34
CA ALA A 29 -2.92 -17.09 -12.36
C ALA A 29 -3.54 -15.78 -12.89
N LYS A 30 -2.76 -15.01 -13.64
CA LYS A 30 -3.15 -13.66 -14.08
C LYS A 30 -4.46 -13.64 -14.88
N GLN A 31 -4.63 -14.57 -15.81
CA GLN A 31 -5.76 -14.58 -16.78
C GLN A 31 -6.75 -15.71 -16.53
N LYS A 32 -6.26 -16.87 -16.11
CA LYS A 32 -7.07 -18.09 -16.01
C LYS A 32 -6.69 -18.86 -14.76
N HIS A 33 -7.65 -19.07 -13.89
CA HIS A 33 -7.55 -19.88 -12.68
C HIS A 33 -7.93 -21.32 -12.96
N PHE A 34 -7.44 -22.27 -12.17
CA PHE A 34 -7.89 -23.66 -12.18
C PHE A 34 -8.45 -24.03 -10.82
N ALA A 35 -9.60 -24.71 -10.79
CA ALA A 35 -10.23 -25.17 -9.57
C ALA A 35 -10.62 -26.63 -9.66
N ALA A 36 -10.62 -27.30 -8.50
CA ALA A 36 -11.15 -28.64 -8.32
C ALA A 36 -11.86 -28.72 -6.97
N ALA A 37 -12.72 -29.73 -6.77
CA ALA A 37 -13.34 -30.00 -5.48
C ALA A 37 -13.18 -31.46 -5.10
N MET A 38 -12.95 -31.73 -3.79
CA MET A 38 -12.69 -33.05 -3.25
C MET A 38 -13.26 -33.15 -1.83
N THR A 39 -13.68 -34.34 -1.43
CA THR A 39 -14.04 -34.66 -0.02
C THR A 39 -12.80 -34.82 0.84
N ALA A 40 -12.97 -34.86 2.16
CA ALA A 40 -11.90 -35.14 3.12
C ALA A 40 -11.24 -36.52 2.86
N ASP A 41 -12.02 -37.49 2.39
CA ASP A 41 -11.56 -38.86 2.10
C ASP A 41 -10.81 -39.01 0.76
N GLY A 42 -10.75 -37.93 -0.01
CA GLY A 42 -10.02 -37.89 -1.27
C GLY A 42 -10.85 -38.19 -2.53
N GLU A 43 -12.18 -38.27 -2.41
CA GLU A 43 -13.08 -38.40 -3.56
C GLU A 43 -13.15 -37.09 -4.33
N VAL A 44 -12.90 -37.13 -5.65
CA VAL A 44 -12.97 -35.94 -6.50
C VAL A 44 -14.40 -35.69 -6.93
N LEU A 45 -15.03 -34.66 -6.38
CA LEU A 45 -16.40 -34.24 -6.68
C LEU A 45 -16.49 -33.40 -7.99
N ILE A 46 -15.50 -32.53 -8.18
CA ILE A 46 -15.35 -31.73 -9.40
C ILE A 46 -13.93 -31.89 -9.89
N PRO A 47 -13.72 -32.47 -11.10
CA PRO A 47 -12.39 -32.58 -11.68
C PRO A 47 -11.84 -31.20 -12.02
N PRO A 48 -10.49 -31.05 -12.14
CA PRO A 48 -9.87 -29.76 -12.45
C PRO A 48 -10.46 -29.10 -13.70
N PHE A 49 -10.95 -27.87 -13.55
CA PHE A 49 -11.48 -27.03 -14.62
C PHE A 49 -10.88 -25.63 -14.56
N GLY A 50 -10.80 -24.98 -15.72
CA GLY A 50 -10.32 -23.61 -15.80
C GLY A 50 -11.45 -22.60 -15.88
N PHE A 51 -11.24 -21.42 -15.29
CA PHE A 51 -12.13 -20.26 -15.41
C PHE A 51 -11.31 -18.96 -15.49
N THR A 52 -11.84 -17.94 -16.14
CA THR A 52 -11.15 -16.67 -16.36
C THR A 52 -11.20 -15.76 -15.14
N ASN A 53 -10.23 -14.85 -15.02
CA ASN A 53 -10.18 -13.85 -13.94
C ASN A 53 -11.03 -12.63 -14.31
N ASP A 54 -12.32 -12.85 -14.51
CA ASP A 54 -13.35 -11.88 -14.87
C ASP A 54 -14.73 -12.30 -14.35
N ALA A 55 -15.73 -11.45 -14.56
CA ALA A 55 -17.09 -11.68 -14.08
C ALA A 55 -17.71 -13.00 -14.62
N GLU A 56 -17.45 -13.35 -15.88
CA GLU A 56 -17.99 -14.56 -16.48
C GLU A 56 -17.31 -15.82 -15.94
N GLY A 57 -15.97 -15.75 -15.73
CA GLY A 57 -15.24 -16.84 -15.09
C GLY A 57 -15.68 -17.04 -13.64
N PHE A 58 -15.93 -15.98 -12.89
CA PHE A 58 -16.45 -16.08 -11.51
C PHE A 58 -17.86 -16.67 -11.47
N LYS A 59 -18.75 -16.29 -12.40
CA LYS A 59 -20.08 -16.91 -12.54
C LYS A 59 -19.96 -18.40 -12.88
N LEU A 60 -19.06 -18.76 -13.80
CA LEU A 60 -18.81 -20.16 -14.15
C LEU A 60 -18.33 -20.95 -12.91
N PHE A 61 -17.36 -20.43 -12.17
CA PHE A 61 -16.85 -21.04 -10.93
C PHE A 61 -17.98 -21.25 -9.92
N LEU A 62 -18.75 -20.21 -9.61
CA LEU A 62 -19.85 -20.27 -8.66
C LEU A 62 -20.95 -21.26 -9.12
N SER A 63 -21.24 -21.34 -10.43
CA SER A 63 -22.21 -22.30 -10.98
C SER A 63 -21.80 -23.75 -10.73
N LYS A 64 -20.49 -24.04 -10.75
CA LYS A 64 -19.95 -25.38 -10.51
C LYS A 64 -20.07 -25.81 -9.05
N ILE A 65 -19.89 -24.87 -8.10
CA ILE A 65 -19.91 -25.16 -6.66
C ILE A 65 -21.27 -24.89 -5.99
N LYS A 66 -22.27 -24.41 -6.75
CA LYS A 66 -23.59 -23.99 -6.21
C LYS A 66 -24.36 -25.07 -5.41
N SER A 67 -24.10 -26.34 -5.71
CA SER A 67 -24.70 -27.47 -4.99
C SER A 67 -24.11 -27.71 -3.61
N PHE A 68 -22.95 -27.13 -3.32
CA PHE A 68 -22.27 -27.29 -2.05
C PHE A 68 -22.80 -26.27 -1.04
N LYS A 69 -23.09 -26.73 0.19
CA LYS A 69 -23.45 -25.85 1.29
C LYS A 69 -22.23 -25.05 1.72
N LYS A 70 -22.35 -23.72 1.81
CA LYS A 70 -21.24 -22.83 2.15
C LYS A 70 -20.61 -23.18 3.50
N GLU A 71 -21.42 -23.56 4.47
CA GLU A 71 -20.98 -23.93 5.83
C GLU A 71 -20.06 -25.16 5.83
N ASN A 72 -20.22 -26.05 4.84
CA ASN A 72 -19.44 -27.28 4.70
C ASN A 72 -18.38 -27.16 3.60
N THR A 73 -18.14 -25.98 3.05
CA THR A 73 -17.20 -25.76 1.94
C THR A 73 -16.06 -24.85 2.39
N LEU A 74 -14.83 -25.37 2.30
CA LEU A 74 -13.61 -24.59 2.50
C LEU A 74 -12.90 -24.38 1.16
N ILE A 75 -12.76 -23.11 0.76
CA ILE A 75 -12.09 -22.72 -0.46
C ILE A 75 -10.64 -22.32 -0.13
N GLY A 76 -9.67 -23.07 -0.66
CA GLY A 76 -8.26 -22.78 -0.52
C GLY A 76 -7.65 -22.24 -1.79
N LEU A 77 -6.77 -21.24 -1.63
CA LEU A 77 -5.98 -20.71 -2.72
C LEU A 77 -4.57 -20.40 -2.24
N GLU A 78 -3.62 -20.46 -3.17
CA GLU A 78 -2.24 -20.15 -2.87
C GLU A 78 -2.01 -18.64 -2.91
N SER A 79 -1.24 -18.10 -1.95
CA SER A 79 -0.89 -16.69 -1.89
C SER A 79 0.12 -16.34 -2.98
N THR A 80 -0.32 -16.28 -4.22
CA THR A 80 0.50 -15.90 -5.37
C THR A 80 0.09 -14.51 -5.88
N ALA A 81 0.89 -13.50 -5.55
CA ALA A 81 0.72 -12.12 -6.01
C ALA A 81 -0.71 -11.53 -5.79
N HIS A 82 -0.96 -10.36 -6.40
CA HIS A 82 -2.23 -9.62 -6.29
C HIS A 82 -3.41 -10.22 -7.08
N TYR A 83 -3.16 -11.25 -7.90
CA TYR A 83 -4.22 -11.83 -8.76
C TYR A 83 -5.33 -12.55 -7.99
N ALA A 84 -5.08 -12.94 -6.74
CA ALA A 84 -6.05 -13.59 -5.88
C ALA A 84 -7.04 -12.61 -5.22
N GLU A 85 -6.67 -11.33 -5.08
CA GLU A 85 -7.39 -10.37 -4.23
C GLU A 85 -8.85 -10.21 -4.65
N ASN A 86 -9.13 -10.04 -5.95
CA ASN A 86 -10.49 -9.88 -6.46
C ASN A 86 -11.36 -11.11 -6.14
N LEU A 87 -10.81 -12.31 -6.34
CA LEU A 87 -11.54 -13.55 -6.08
C LEU A 87 -11.77 -13.76 -4.59
N ILE A 88 -10.77 -13.47 -3.75
CA ILE A 88 -10.90 -13.53 -2.29
C ILE A 88 -12.01 -12.60 -1.80
N CYS A 89 -11.97 -11.32 -2.19
CA CYS A 89 -12.99 -10.35 -1.80
C CYS A 89 -14.38 -10.80 -2.25
N HIS A 90 -14.54 -11.21 -3.50
CA HIS A 90 -15.82 -11.66 -4.04
C HIS A 90 -16.38 -12.89 -3.30
N LEU A 91 -15.57 -13.90 -3.04
CA LEU A 91 -15.98 -15.08 -2.30
C LEU A 91 -16.27 -14.78 -0.82
N PHE A 92 -15.50 -13.88 -0.20
CA PHE A 92 -15.71 -13.44 1.17
C PHE A 92 -17.05 -12.71 1.32
N GLU A 93 -17.36 -11.78 0.41
CA GLU A 93 -18.66 -11.08 0.37
C GLU A 93 -19.85 -12.03 0.19
N LEU A 94 -19.65 -13.11 -0.55
CA LEU A 94 -20.66 -14.15 -0.72
C LEU A 94 -20.79 -15.08 0.50
N GLY A 95 -19.95 -14.92 1.52
CA GLY A 95 -19.99 -15.70 2.78
C GLY A 95 -19.37 -17.09 2.68
N TYR A 96 -18.45 -17.34 1.76
CA TYR A 96 -17.67 -18.58 1.72
C TYR A 96 -16.54 -18.57 2.74
N HIS A 97 -16.23 -19.74 3.30
CA HIS A 97 -15.04 -19.94 4.10
C HIS A 97 -13.82 -20.06 3.21
N ILE A 98 -12.85 -19.17 3.42
CA ILE A 98 -11.64 -19.08 2.59
C ILE A 98 -10.41 -19.38 3.45
N SER A 99 -9.42 -20.00 2.87
CA SER A 99 -8.10 -20.16 3.45
C SER A 99 -7.02 -19.82 2.43
N VAL A 100 -6.06 -19.00 2.82
CA VAL A 100 -4.91 -18.64 1.99
C VAL A 100 -3.71 -19.48 2.45
N ILE A 101 -3.17 -20.28 1.53
CA ILE A 101 -2.12 -21.26 1.80
C ILE A 101 -0.77 -20.68 1.43
N ASN A 102 0.23 -20.91 2.30
CA ASN A 102 1.59 -20.53 2.00
C ASN A 102 2.18 -21.43 0.89
N PRO A 103 2.76 -20.87 -0.19
CA PRO A 103 3.40 -21.62 -1.28
C PRO A 103 4.46 -22.63 -0.82
N ILE A 104 5.08 -22.41 0.35
CA ILE A 104 6.04 -23.36 0.93
C ILE A 104 5.36 -24.69 1.26
N GLN A 105 4.14 -24.67 1.78
CA GLN A 105 3.40 -25.88 2.15
C GLN A 105 3.04 -26.73 0.93
N THR A 106 2.55 -26.10 -0.14
CA THR A 106 2.24 -26.79 -1.39
C THR A 106 3.49 -27.31 -2.09
N SER A 107 4.60 -26.54 -2.05
CA SER A 107 5.89 -26.96 -2.62
C SER A 107 6.48 -28.19 -1.91
N THR A 108 6.32 -28.28 -0.59
CA THR A 108 6.78 -29.43 0.20
C THR A 108 6.01 -30.70 -0.17
N LEU A 109 4.67 -30.59 -0.28
CA LEU A 109 3.84 -31.72 -0.73
C LEU A 109 4.15 -32.13 -2.18
N ARG A 110 4.54 -31.19 -3.04
CA ARG A 110 4.94 -31.49 -4.42
C ARG A 110 6.23 -32.31 -4.46
N LYS A 111 7.19 -32.04 -3.56
CA LYS A 111 8.47 -32.79 -3.48
C LYS A 111 8.29 -34.25 -3.05
N THR A 112 7.24 -34.56 -2.30
CA THR A 112 6.94 -35.94 -1.87
C THR A 112 6.26 -36.79 -2.96
N ASN A 113 5.73 -36.16 -4.01
CA ASN A 113 5.13 -36.88 -5.14
C ASN A 113 6.20 -37.39 -6.12
N ILE A 114 6.16 -38.69 -6.42
CA ILE A 114 7.11 -39.39 -7.30
C ILE A 114 7.08 -38.84 -8.74
N ARG A 115 5.95 -38.36 -9.22
CA ARG A 115 5.82 -37.75 -10.55
C ARG A 115 5.85 -36.21 -10.46
N LYS A 116 6.94 -35.61 -10.95
CA LYS A 116 7.21 -34.15 -10.94
C LYS A 116 6.49 -33.35 -12.06
N THR A 117 5.34 -33.79 -12.55
CA THR A 117 4.61 -33.03 -13.60
C THR A 117 3.95 -31.81 -13.00
N LYS A 118 4.47 -30.65 -13.35
CA LYS A 118 3.85 -29.34 -13.00
C LYS A 118 2.79 -29.00 -14.05
N THR A 119 1.51 -29.05 -13.66
CA THR A 119 0.41 -28.56 -14.45
C THR A 119 -0.59 -27.89 -13.50
N ASP A 120 -1.20 -26.78 -13.91
CA ASP A 120 -2.20 -26.03 -13.13
C ASP A 120 -3.34 -26.94 -12.64
N LYS A 121 -3.66 -28.00 -13.38
CA LYS A 121 -4.65 -29.03 -12.99
C LYS A 121 -4.20 -29.86 -11.79
N VAL A 122 -2.91 -30.10 -11.64
CA VAL A 122 -2.33 -30.83 -10.49
C VAL A 122 -2.19 -29.91 -9.29
N ASP A 123 -1.92 -28.63 -9.54
CA ASP A 123 -1.65 -27.66 -8.48
C ASP A 123 -2.91 -27.37 -7.66
N CYS A 124 -4.11 -27.26 -8.28
CA CYS A 124 -5.35 -27.10 -7.50
C CYS A 124 -5.66 -28.31 -6.60
N LEU A 125 -5.32 -29.56 -7.03
CA LEU A 125 -5.47 -30.75 -6.19
C LEU A 125 -4.43 -30.80 -5.04
N LEU A 126 -3.21 -30.30 -5.26
CA LEU A 126 -2.21 -30.16 -4.20
C LEU A 126 -2.63 -29.14 -3.13
N ILE A 127 -3.28 -28.06 -3.53
CA ILE A 127 -3.87 -27.09 -2.61
C ILE A 127 -4.89 -27.78 -1.71
N ILE A 128 -5.80 -28.60 -2.27
CA ILE A 128 -6.79 -29.35 -1.49
C ILE A 128 -6.09 -30.30 -0.50
N LYS A 129 -5.12 -31.08 -0.96
CA LYS A 129 -4.37 -32.00 -0.08
C LYS A 129 -3.67 -31.24 1.05
N SER A 130 -3.11 -30.06 0.75
CA SER A 130 -2.50 -29.20 1.77
C SER A 130 -3.52 -28.74 2.82
N MET A 131 -4.75 -28.41 2.42
CA MET A 131 -5.79 -28.02 3.36
C MET A 131 -6.21 -29.19 4.27
N ILE A 132 -6.38 -30.38 3.72
CA ILE A 132 -6.78 -31.57 4.49
C ILE A 132 -5.71 -31.91 5.54
N VAL A 133 -4.43 -31.90 5.16
CA VAL A 133 -3.31 -32.25 6.03
C VAL A 133 -3.04 -31.18 7.09
N ASN A 134 -2.94 -29.92 6.68
CA ASN A 134 -2.45 -28.83 7.54
C ASN A 134 -3.55 -28.10 8.31
N LYS A 135 -4.84 -28.36 8.03
CA LYS A 135 -5.99 -27.67 8.65
C LYS A 135 -5.77 -26.17 8.77
N PRO A 136 -5.67 -25.45 7.65
CA PRO A 136 -5.23 -24.07 7.62
C PRO A 136 -6.25 -23.15 8.28
N ARG A 137 -5.79 -21.99 8.74
CA ARG A 137 -6.62 -20.94 9.36
C ARG A 137 -7.61 -20.36 8.34
N LEU A 138 -8.80 -20.01 8.81
CA LEU A 138 -9.78 -19.27 8.01
C LEU A 138 -9.31 -17.83 7.82
N TYR A 139 -9.55 -17.33 6.62
CA TYR A 139 -9.33 -15.94 6.24
C TYR A 139 -10.44 -15.07 6.83
N SER A 140 -10.08 -13.96 7.43
CA SER A 140 -10.96 -13.05 8.15
C SER A 140 -11.04 -11.67 7.51
N LYS A 141 -11.99 -10.84 7.95
CA LYS A 141 -12.05 -9.44 7.54
C LYS A 141 -10.73 -8.70 7.84
N SER A 142 -10.12 -8.96 9.00
CA SER A 142 -8.86 -8.31 9.37
C SER A 142 -7.69 -8.71 8.48
N ASP A 143 -7.73 -9.88 7.82
CA ASP A 143 -6.73 -10.26 6.80
C ASP A 143 -6.89 -9.42 5.52
N ILE A 144 -8.14 -9.14 5.12
CA ILE A 144 -8.42 -8.25 3.99
C ILE A 144 -7.94 -6.83 4.30
N ASP A 145 -8.24 -6.33 5.50
CA ASP A 145 -7.81 -5.00 5.92
C ASP A 145 -6.28 -4.90 6.02
N SER A 146 -5.61 -5.95 6.49
CA SER A 146 -4.14 -6.03 6.48
C SER A 146 -3.56 -5.97 5.06
N LEU A 147 -4.18 -6.63 4.07
CA LEU A 147 -3.75 -6.51 2.65
C LEU A 147 -3.95 -5.08 2.12
N ARG A 148 -5.08 -4.44 2.46
CA ARG A 148 -5.32 -3.04 2.09
C ARG A 148 -4.27 -2.12 2.70
N LEU A 149 -3.97 -2.27 4.00
CA LEU A 149 -2.93 -1.53 4.68
C LEU A 149 -1.56 -1.74 4.03
N LYS A 150 -1.21 -2.97 3.69
CA LYS A 150 0.03 -3.29 2.98
C LYS A 150 0.17 -2.53 1.66
N SER A 151 -0.88 -2.52 0.86
CA SER A 151 -0.92 -1.82 -0.42
C SER A 151 -0.76 -0.30 -0.23
N LEU A 152 -1.54 0.29 0.67
CA LEU A 152 -1.52 1.73 0.96
C LEU A 152 -0.19 2.17 1.55
N CYS A 153 0.35 1.46 2.54
CA CYS A 153 1.63 1.79 3.16
C CYS A 153 2.80 1.72 2.16
N ARG A 154 2.84 0.70 1.30
CA ARG A 154 3.86 0.58 0.26
C ARG A 154 3.73 1.69 -0.80
N PHE A 155 2.51 2.07 -1.16
CA PHE A 155 2.28 3.19 -2.08
C PHE A 155 2.71 4.52 -1.44
N ARG A 156 2.35 4.75 -0.17
CA ARG A 156 2.80 5.90 0.61
C ARG A 156 4.33 6.03 0.63
N GLU A 157 5.05 4.95 0.86
CA GLU A 157 6.51 4.96 0.85
C GLU A 157 7.10 5.31 -0.53
N LYS A 158 6.46 4.90 -1.62
CA LYS A 158 6.85 5.30 -2.98
C LYS A 158 6.69 6.82 -3.17
N ILE A 159 5.55 7.38 -2.75
CA ILE A 159 5.30 8.85 -2.83
C ILE A 159 6.31 9.61 -1.97
N LYS A 160 6.57 9.16 -0.74
CA LYS A 160 7.55 9.77 0.15
C LYS A 160 8.96 9.81 -0.47
N LYS A 161 9.40 8.71 -1.09
CA LYS A 161 10.68 8.64 -1.81
C LYS A 161 10.71 9.57 -3.02
N ALA A 162 9.62 9.65 -3.80
CA ALA A 162 9.51 10.56 -4.94
C ALA A 162 9.60 12.03 -4.47
N LYS A 163 8.89 12.39 -3.40
CA LYS A 163 8.96 13.74 -2.80
C LYS A 163 10.38 14.08 -2.35
N ALA A 164 11.07 13.17 -1.67
CA ALA A 164 12.44 13.38 -1.22
C ALA A 164 13.39 13.63 -2.40
N LYS A 165 13.25 12.88 -3.50
CA LYS A 165 14.05 13.08 -4.72
C LYS A 165 13.81 14.46 -5.33
N LEU A 166 12.55 14.91 -5.43
CA LEU A 166 12.22 16.23 -5.95
C LEU A 166 12.78 17.35 -5.07
N LYS A 167 12.75 17.18 -3.74
CA LYS A 167 13.36 18.15 -2.81
C LYS A 167 14.87 18.32 -3.06
N ILE A 168 15.58 17.22 -3.25
CA ILE A 168 17.02 17.26 -3.57
C ILE A 168 17.26 17.96 -4.91
N GLN A 169 16.44 17.67 -5.93
CA GLN A 169 16.56 18.32 -7.24
C GLN A 169 16.28 19.83 -7.14
N LEU A 170 15.28 20.23 -6.36
CA LEU A 170 14.95 21.64 -6.15
C LEU A 170 16.12 22.41 -5.53
N VAL A 171 16.83 21.80 -4.56
CA VAL A 171 18.06 22.41 -4.00
C VAL A 171 19.06 22.70 -5.11
N ALA A 172 19.35 21.71 -5.96
CA ALA A 172 20.31 21.88 -7.08
C ALA A 172 19.87 22.97 -8.07
N TYR A 173 18.59 23.11 -8.33
CA TYR A 173 18.08 24.20 -9.20
C TYR A 173 18.24 25.58 -8.57
N VAL A 174 17.99 25.69 -7.25
CA VAL A 174 18.17 26.94 -6.50
C VAL A 174 19.65 27.30 -6.42
N ASP A 175 20.57 26.32 -6.30
CA ASP A 175 22.02 26.56 -6.33
C ASP A 175 22.49 27.20 -7.66
N ILE A 176 21.81 26.88 -8.76
CA ILE A 176 22.13 27.47 -10.08
C ILE A 176 21.62 28.90 -10.20
N ILE A 177 20.35 29.14 -9.78
CA ILE A 177 19.69 30.43 -10.00
C ILE A 177 19.98 31.44 -8.88
N PHE A 178 19.90 30.99 -7.62
CA PHE A 178 19.99 31.88 -6.47
C PHE A 178 20.61 31.16 -5.27
N PRO A 179 21.92 30.87 -5.29
CA PRO A 179 22.59 30.07 -4.26
C PRO A 179 22.49 30.71 -2.87
N GLU A 180 22.47 32.03 -2.75
CA GLU A 180 22.39 32.75 -1.50
C GLU A 180 21.04 32.53 -0.77
N LEU A 181 20.00 32.16 -1.49
CA LEU A 181 18.67 31.91 -0.93
C LEU A 181 18.67 30.78 0.11
N GLN A 182 19.57 29.80 -0.02
CA GLN A 182 19.70 28.69 0.93
C GLN A 182 20.08 29.16 2.32
N TYR A 183 20.88 30.21 2.41
CA TYR A 183 21.34 30.77 3.69
C TYR A 183 20.39 31.82 4.26
N PHE A 184 19.52 32.38 3.42
CA PHE A 184 18.52 33.37 3.86
C PHE A 184 17.46 32.74 4.76
N PHE A 185 16.94 31.55 4.40
CA PHE A 185 15.96 30.83 5.20
C PHE A 185 16.67 29.91 6.19
N LYS A 186 16.68 30.26 7.49
CA LYS A 186 17.31 29.44 8.56
C LYS A 186 16.82 27.99 8.59
N SER A 187 15.57 27.74 8.19
CA SER A 187 14.97 26.40 8.09
C SER A 187 15.18 25.74 6.72
N GLY A 188 16.02 26.31 5.86
CA GLY A 188 16.26 25.88 4.50
C GLY A 188 15.16 26.31 3.52
N ILE A 189 15.33 25.94 2.25
CA ILE A 189 14.39 26.33 1.17
C ILE A 189 13.07 25.57 1.16
N HIS A 190 12.96 24.47 1.90
CA HIS A 190 11.76 23.62 1.92
C HIS A 190 10.70 24.14 2.91
N THR A 191 10.37 25.42 2.79
CA THR A 191 9.34 26.11 3.59
C THR A 191 8.27 26.69 2.68
N ASN A 192 7.05 26.80 3.19
CA ASN A 192 5.97 27.43 2.44
C ASN A 192 6.34 28.82 1.94
N THR A 193 7.02 29.63 2.78
CA THR A 193 7.44 30.98 2.40
C THR A 193 8.37 31.00 1.19
N CYS A 194 9.38 30.11 1.17
CA CYS A 194 10.28 30.00 0.05
C CYS A 194 9.56 29.50 -1.21
N TYR A 195 8.68 28.50 -1.08
CA TYR A 195 7.88 28.00 -2.20
C TYR A 195 6.97 29.06 -2.81
N GLN A 196 6.26 29.82 -1.98
CA GLN A 196 5.39 30.92 -2.48
C GLN A 196 6.19 32.03 -3.16
N LEU A 197 7.41 32.32 -2.71
CA LEU A 197 8.33 33.24 -3.36
C LEU A 197 8.76 32.68 -4.73
N LEU A 198 9.36 31.49 -4.76
CA LEU A 198 9.95 30.89 -5.96
C LEU A 198 8.91 30.54 -7.04
N LYS A 199 7.66 30.22 -6.66
CA LYS A 199 6.56 29.98 -7.63
C LYS A 199 6.22 31.24 -8.44
N LYS A 200 6.42 32.42 -7.88
CA LYS A 200 6.08 33.70 -8.51
C LYS A 200 7.28 34.42 -9.07
N HIS A 201 8.40 34.34 -8.39
CA HIS A 201 9.63 35.06 -8.67
C HIS A 201 10.80 34.11 -8.41
N SER A 202 11.19 33.36 -9.44
CA SER A 202 12.20 32.32 -9.31
C SER A 202 13.62 32.81 -9.53
N SER A 203 13.82 33.99 -10.17
CA SER A 203 15.14 34.54 -10.41
C SER A 203 15.51 35.66 -9.44
N PRO A 204 16.81 35.87 -9.13
CA PRO A 204 17.28 37.03 -8.36
C PRO A 204 16.84 38.35 -8.97
N ASP A 205 16.92 38.48 -10.29
CA ASP A 205 16.57 39.73 -11.01
C ASP A 205 15.09 40.07 -10.83
N ASP A 206 14.19 39.06 -10.92
CA ASP A 206 12.77 39.26 -10.63
C ASP A 206 12.57 39.82 -9.21
N ILE A 207 13.23 39.19 -8.21
CA ILE A 207 13.10 39.58 -6.81
C ILE A 207 13.69 40.98 -6.58
N ALA A 208 14.82 41.30 -7.18
CA ALA A 208 15.47 42.61 -7.11
C ALA A 208 14.61 43.73 -7.73
N ALA A 209 13.86 43.44 -8.77
CA ALA A 209 12.94 44.37 -9.43
C ALA A 209 11.67 44.66 -8.63
N LEU A 210 11.23 43.78 -7.72
CA LEU A 210 9.98 43.92 -6.97
C LEU A 210 9.94 45.22 -6.16
N HIS A 211 8.75 45.80 -6.06
CA HIS A 211 8.53 46.87 -5.09
C HIS A 211 8.62 46.30 -3.65
N LEU A 212 9.32 47.03 -2.76
CA LEU A 212 9.62 46.55 -1.40
C LEU A 212 8.32 46.19 -0.62
N THR A 213 7.28 47.02 -0.72
CA THR A 213 6.00 46.75 -0.03
C THR A 213 5.36 45.45 -0.54
N TYR A 214 5.40 45.19 -1.84
CA TYR A 214 4.89 43.94 -2.41
C TYR A 214 5.64 42.74 -1.89
N LEU A 215 6.98 42.77 -1.92
CA LEU A 215 7.80 41.69 -1.40
C LEU A 215 7.59 41.44 0.08
N ALA A 216 7.51 42.51 0.90
CA ALA A 216 7.22 42.43 2.32
C ALA A 216 5.87 41.77 2.60
N ASN A 217 4.80 42.19 1.89
CA ASN A 217 3.48 41.62 2.02
C ASN A 217 3.43 40.13 1.59
N LEU A 218 4.12 39.76 0.52
CA LEU A 218 4.22 38.39 0.06
C LEU A 218 4.89 37.51 1.14
N LEU A 219 6.03 37.93 1.67
CA LEU A 219 6.75 37.21 2.71
C LEU A 219 5.93 37.14 4.01
N GLN A 220 5.30 38.24 4.43
CA GLN A 220 4.46 38.30 5.63
C GLN A 220 3.29 37.30 5.55
N LYS A 221 2.57 37.31 4.41
CA LYS A 221 1.44 36.41 4.19
C LYS A 221 1.89 34.96 4.19
N ALA A 222 2.96 34.62 3.45
CA ALA A 222 3.43 33.25 3.29
C ALA A 222 4.09 32.68 4.56
N SER A 223 4.59 33.54 5.46
CA SER A 223 5.24 33.16 6.72
C SER A 223 4.33 33.28 7.95
N HIS A 224 3.06 33.64 7.77
CA HIS A 224 2.14 33.93 8.87
C HIS A 224 2.70 35.01 9.84
N GLY A 225 3.27 36.08 9.26
CA GLY A 225 3.78 37.21 10.01
C GLY A 225 5.21 37.10 10.55
N ARG A 226 5.92 35.98 10.29
CA ARG A 226 7.33 35.80 10.77
C ARG A 226 8.33 36.64 10.00
N PHE A 227 8.09 36.93 8.73
CA PHE A 227 8.91 37.75 7.86
C PHE A 227 8.17 39.04 7.55
N GLY A 228 8.88 40.16 7.54
CA GLY A 228 8.33 41.47 7.33
C GLY A 228 9.18 42.32 6.39
N LYS A 229 9.17 43.64 6.65
CA LYS A 229 9.88 44.62 5.83
C LYS A 229 11.39 44.48 5.90
N GLU A 230 11.94 44.14 7.07
CA GLU A 230 13.38 43.98 7.27
C GLU A 230 13.93 42.81 6.45
N GLU A 231 13.25 41.68 6.49
CA GLU A 231 13.63 40.50 5.71
C GLU A 231 13.45 40.76 4.20
N ALA A 232 12.45 41.54 3.82
CA ALA A 232 12.27 41.92 2.42
C ALA A 232 13.42 42.82 1.92
N ILE A 233 13.93 43.74 2.75
CA ILE A 233 15.12 44.56 2.44
C ILE A 233 16.34 43.67 2.31
N ALA A 234 16.57 42.76 3.25
CA ALA A 234 17.70 41.86 3.24
C ALA A 234 17.68 40.93 2.00
N LEU A 235 16.52 40.32 1.69
CA LEU A 235 16.35 39.45 0.53
C LEU A 235 16.59 40.18 -0.77
N LYS A 236 16.07 41.40 -0.89
CA LYS A 236 16.28 42.26 -2.06
C LYS A 236 17.75 42.65 -2.22
N GLY A 237 18.46 42.86 -1.11
CA GLY A 237 19.92 43.09 -1.10
C GLY A 237 20.67 41.88 -1.62
N LEU A 238 20.38 40.68 -1.11
CA LEU A 238 20.97 39.43 -1.61
C LEU A 238 20.68 39.21 -3.11
N ALA A 239 19.47 39.43 -3.53
CA ALA A 239 19.07 39.28 -4.93
C ALA A 239 19.85 40.19 -5.88
N LYS A 240 20.13 41.43 -5.45
CA LYS A 240 20.94 42.38 -6.24
C LYS A 240 22.42 42.01 -6.34
N SER A 241 22.94 41.27 -5.40
CA SER A 241 24.36 40.84 -5.36
C SER A 241 24.55 39.35 -5.65
N SER A 242 23.51 38.68 -6.09
CA SER A 242 23.56 37.25 -6.36
C SER A 242 24.55 36.93 -7.50
N VAL A 243 25.25 35.81 -7.32
CA VAL A 243 26.12 35.22 -8.35
C VAL A 243 25.38 34.19 -9.22
N GLY A 244 24.09 33.99 -8.94
CA GLY A 244 23.25 33.07 -9.71
C GLY A 244 23.10 33.50 -11.18
N THR A 245 22.75 32.53 -12.03
CA THR A 245 22.57 32.79 -13.48
C THR A 245 21.11 32.89 -13.81
N ASP A 246 20.71 33.91 -14.59
CA ASP A 246 19.38 33.96 -15.16
C ASP A 246 19.21 32.82 -16.17
N ASN A 247 18.33 31.86 -15.82
CA ASN A 247 18.08 30.68 -16.66
C ASN A 247 16.59 30.32 -16.62
N THR A 248 15.87 30.76 -17.63
CA THR A 248 14.43 30.53 -17.78
C THR A 248 14.05 29.03 -17.69
N ALA A 249 14.89 28.14 -18.22
CA ALA A 249 14.62 26.70 -18.15
C ALA A 249 14.67 26.20 -16.71
N VAL A 250 15.64 26.64 -15.92
CA VAL A 250 15.75 26.28 -14.49
C VAL A 250 14.63 26.92 -13.69
N SER A 251 14.20 28.14 -14.00
CA SER A 251 13.03 28.79 -13.40
C SER A 251 11.76 27.98 -13.59
N ILE A 252 11.54 27.44 -14.78
CA ILE A 252 10.41 26.53 -15.05
C ILE A 252 10.56 25.24 -14.23
N GLN A 253 11.74 24.65 -14.16
CA GLN A 253 12.00 23.44 -13.39
C GLN A 253 11.73 23.65 -11.88
N ILE A 254 12.11 24.78 -11.33
CA ILE A 254 11.82 25.17 -9.93
C ILE A 254 10.30 25.20 -9.71
N THR A 255 9.56 25.96 -10.54
CA THR A 255 8.12 26.11 -10.40
C THR A 255 7.38 24.77 -10.50
N GLN A 256 7.76 23.94 -11.48
CA GLN A 256 7.17 22.63 -11.69
C GLN A 256 7.52 21.66 -10.55
N SER A 257 8.77 21.68 -10.06
CA SER A 257 9.18 20.83 -8.93
C SER A 257 8.43 21.18 -7.66
N ILE A 258 8.21 22.47 -7.37
CA ILE A 258 7.42 22.90 -6.21
C ILE A 258 5.98 22.42 -6.34
N ALA A 259 5.35 22.59 -7.50
CA ALA A 259 3.98 22.13 -7.73
C ALA A 259 3.85 20.61 -7.55
N GLN A 260 4.82 19.82 -8.01
CA GLN A 260 4.85 18.37 -7.79
C GLN A 260 5.05 18.01 -6.31
N ILE A 261 5.92 18.72 -5.59
CA ILE A 261 6.13 18.50 -4.15
C ILE A 261 4.82 18.77 -3.37
N GLU A 262 4.15 19.87 -3.66
CA GLU A 262 2.87 20.21 -3.02
C GLU A 262 1.78 19.17 -3.31
N LEU A 263 1.70 18.68 -4.56
CA LEU A 263 0.77 17.61 -4.93
C LEU A 263 1.07 16.31 -4.16
N LEU A 264 2.35 15.92 -4.06
CA LEU A 264 2.75 14.72 -3.32
C LEU A 264 2.49 14.86 -1.81
N GLU A 265 2.59 16.07 -1.26
CA GLU A 265 2.24 16.36 0.14
C GLU A 265 0.74 16.18 0.39
N GLN A 266 -0.10 16.67 -0.52
CA GLN A 266 -1.54 16.45 -0.46
C GLN A 266 -1.89 14.96 -0.55
N GLN A 267 -1.31 14.23 -1.52
CA GLN A 267 -1.52 12.80 -1.66
C GLN A 267 -1.10 12.01 -0.42
N LEU A 268 -0.01 12.40 0.25
CA LEU A 268 0.40 11.78 1.51
C LEU A 268 -0.63 12.02 2.62
N ALA A 269 -1.14 13.25 2.74
CA ALA A 269 -2.17 13.57 3.74
C ALA A 269 -3.46 12.77 3.52
N ASP A 270 -3.91 12.65 2.26
CA ASP A 270 -5.10 11.87 1.91
C ASP A 270 -4.91 10.38 2.25
N LEU A 271 -3.73 9.80 1.92
CA LEU A 271 -3.42 8.42 2.27
C LEU A 271 -3.34 8.19 3.78
N ASP A 272 -2.75 9.13 4.52
CA ASP A 272 -2.65 9.04 5.97
C ASP A 272 -4.04 9.00 6.61
N GLY A 273 -5.00 9.81 6.13
CA GLY A 273 -6.38 9.77 6.59
C GLY A 273 -7.09 8.44 6.28
N ILE A 274 -6.87 7.86 5.09
CA ILE A 274 -7.44 6.54 4.74
C ILE A 274 -6.85 5.44 5.62
N ILE A 275 -5.53 5.44 5.82
CA ILE A 275 -4.85 4.46 6.67
C ILE A 275 -5.35 4.56 8.12
N GLU A 276 -5.50 5.77 8.65
CA GLU A 276 -6.03 6.00 10.00
C GLU A 276 -7.46 5.46 10.14
N SER A 277 -8.33 5.71 9.16
CA SER A 277 -9.71 5.19 9.17
C SER A 277 -9.75 3.66 9.23
N ILE A 278 -8.93 2.98 8.41
CA ILE A 278 -8.86 1.50 8.43
C ILE A 278 -8.35 1.00 9.78
N MET A 279 -7.33 1.65 10.35
CA MET A 279 -6.77 1.26 11.65
C MET A 279 -7.76 1.44 12.80
N LEU A 280 -8.61 2.48 12.75
CA LEU A 280 -9.68 2.70 13.72
C LEU A 280 -10.77 1.63 13.59
N GLU A 281 -11.16 1.25 12.37
CA GLU A 281 -12.13 0.17 12.15
C GLU A 281 -11.62 -1.21 12.59
N MET A 282 -10.30 -1.46 12.46
CA MET A 282 -9.69 -2.71 12.87
C MET A 282 -9.61 -2.87 14.39
N ASP A 283 -9.65 -1.78 15.15
CA ASP A 283 -9.54 -1.75 16.63
C ASP A 283 -8.38 -2.65 17.14
N SER A 284 -7.23 -2.53 16.51
CA SER A 284 -6.11 -3.42 16.77
C SER A 284 -5.37 -3.07 18.06
N VAL A 285 -5.08 -4.10 18.86
CA VAL A 285 -4.28 -3.99 20.09
C VAL A 285 -2.88 -3.41 19.87
N ILE A 286 -2.38 -3.38 18.65
CA ILE A 286 -1.07 -2.82 18.33
C ILE A 286 -0.97 -1.33 18.70
N LEU A 287 -2.09 -0.60 18.66
CA LEU A 287 -2.16 0.82 19.01
C LEU A 287 -2.03 1.07 20.52
N THR A 288 -2.17 0.03 21.36
CA THR A 288 -1.96 0.15 22.81
C THR A 288 -0.48 0.15 23.20
N ILE A 289 0.41 -0.17 22.25
CA ILE A 289 1.86 -0.20 22.49
C ILE A 289 2.41 1.24 22.48
N PRO A 290 3.04 1.72 23.55
CA PRO A 290 3.59 3.06 23.60
C PRO A 290 4.57 3.33 22.45
N GLY A 291 4.37 4.46 21.75
CA GLY A 291 5.19 4.86 20.60
C GLY A 291 4.75 4.29 19.24
N ILE A 292 3.75 3.42 19.20
CA ILE A 292 3.15 2.96 17.93
C ILE A 292 1.90 3.77 17.64
N GLY A 293 2.01 4.74 16.72
CA GLY A 293 0.87 5.45 16.15
C GLY A 293 0.27 4.72 14.94
N PHE A 294 -0.83 5.24 14.39
CA PHE A 294 -1.59 4.64 13.28
C PHE A 294 -0.70 4.21 12.11
N LEU A 295 0.19 5.05 11.63
CA LEU A 295 1.04 4.75 10.47
C LEU A 295 2.01 3.59 10.75
N ASN A 296 2.68 3.60 11.90
CA ASN A 296 3.61 2.54 12.26
C ASN A 296 2.85 1.22 12.50
N GLY A 297 1.71 1.28 13.18
CA GLY A 297 0.82 0.14 13.39
C GLY A 297 0.34 -0.44 12.07
N ALA A 298 -0.09 0.40 11.14
CA ALA A 298 -0.53 0.01 9.80
C ALA A 298 0.58 -0.67 8.99
N MET A 299 1.81 -0.14 9.04
CA MET A 299 2.96 -0.73 8.36
C MET A 299 3.27 -2.14 8.92
N ILE A 300 3.23 -2.30 10.24
CA ILE A 300 3.47 -3.59 10.90
C ILE A 300 2.38 -4.59 10.52
N LEU A 301 1.10 -4.24 10.73
CA LEU A 301 -0.03 -5.12 10.40
C LEU A 301 -0.11 -5.46 8.91
N GLY A 302 0.22 -4.50 8.04
CA GLY A 302 0.27 -4.72 6.61
C GLY A 302 1.32 -5.75 6.19
N GLU A 303 2.49 -5.78 6.82
CA GLU A 303 3.57 -6.72 6.44
C GLU A 303 3.47 -8.06 7.17
N ILE A 304 3.06 -8.09 8.42
CA ILE A 304 3.01 -9.31 9.24
C ILE A 304 1.64 -10.00 9.13
N GLY A 305 0.60 -9.24 8.83
CA GLY A 305 -0.79 -9.71 8.90
C GLY A 305 -1.37 -9.52 10.29
N ASN A 306 -2.58 -10.05 10.50
CA ASN A 306 -3.23 -10.01 11.81
C ASN A 306 -2.52 -10.96 12.78
N ILE A 307 -2.07 -10.40 13.89
CA ILE A 307 -1.34 -11.12 14.97
C ILE A 307 -2.35 -11.73 15.97
#